data_7cde5cd2bbbeb55b91d85b1010343b21
#
_entry.id   7cde5cd2bbbeb55b91d85b1010343b21
#
_cell.length_a   1.000
_cell.length_b   1.000
_cell.length_c   1.000
_cell.angle_alpha   90.00
_cell.angle_beta   90.00
_cell.angle_gamma   90.00
#
_symmetry.space_group_name_H-M   'P 1'
#
loop_
_entity.id
_entity.type
_entity.pdbx_description
1 polymer ?
#
loop_
_entity_poly.entity_id
_entity_poly.type
_entity_poly.pdbx_seq_one_letter_code
_entity_poly.pdbx_strand_id
1 'polypeptide(L)'
;MAEKKKTPISTPGQASDKKKALETCIAQIEKNYGKGAIMRLGDDIPVNVEALSTGSLSLDLALGIGGVPKGRIVEIYGPEASGKTTLALHVVAAAQKAGGEAAYIDVEHALEPAYARALGVDIDSLLISQPDTGEQALDIAESLVRSSAVDVVVVDSVAALIPRIELEGEMGDSVVGALARLMSQAMRRLAGAISKNGCTVIFINQLRQKIGVMYGNPETTPGGLALKYYASVRIDVRRIETLKSGNEMIGNRTRAKVIKNKCAPPFKEAEFDIIYGEGISKVGEIVDLGVKLELIDKAGAWFTIGDQRIQGRDATKAYLLNNPEICNKIEQQIRDNAYKLMSPQARKAAQAAGRAVDISADDFEG
;
A
#
# COMPACT_ATOMS: atom_id res chain seq x y z
N MET A 1 -6.42 19.07 -55.40
CA MET A 1 -7.80 18.82 -54.96
C MET A 1 -7.79 17.58 -54.07
N ALA A 2 -7.94 17.76 -52.76
CA ALA A 2 -7.92 16.66 -51.80
C ALA A 2 -9.35 16.40 -51.33
N GLU A 3 -9.85 15.21 -51.65
CA GLU A 3 -11.18 14.74 -51.25
C GLU A 3 -11.20 14.51 -49.73
N LYS A 4 -12.05 15.25 -49.03
CA LYS A 4 -12.42 15.03 -47.63
C LYS A 4 -13.25 13.74 -47.52
N LYS A 5 -12.71 12.68 -46.97
CA LYS A 5 -13.46 11.49 -46.51
C LYS A 5 -14.48 11.92 -45.46
N LYS A 6 -15.75 11.84 -45.80
CA LYS A 6 -16.88 12.02 -44.87
C LYS A 6 -16.95 10.79 -43.95
N THR A 7 -16.87 11.02 -42.64
CA THR A 7 -17.21 10.05 -41.60
C THR A 7 -18.70 9.66 -41.75
N PRO A 8 -19.08 8.40 -41.73
CA PRO A 8 -20.51 8.02 -41.86
C PRO A 8 -21.27 8.41 -40.60
N ILE A 9 -22.28 9.25 -40.77
CA ILE A 9 -23.26 9.59 -39.75
C ILE A 9 -24.15 8.36 -39.58
N SER A 10 -24.14 7.72 -38.41
CA SER A 10 -25.01 6.59 -38.09
C SER A 10 -26.47 7.07 -38.02
N THR A 11 -27.37 6.47 -38.81
CA THR A 11 -28.81 6.72 -38.81
C THR A 11 -29.45 6.28 -37.47
N PRO A 12 -30.49 6.97 -36.95
CA PRO A 12 -31.10 6.69 -35.63
C PRO A 12 -31.58 5.24 -35.43
N GLY A 13 -31.95 4.51 -36.45
CA GLY A 13 -32.34 3.10 -36.38
C GLY A 13 -31.22 2.14 -36.04
N GLN A 14 -30.00 2.38 -36.56
CA GLN A 14 -28.83 1.53 -36.28
C GLN A 14 -28.33 1.64 -34.83
N ALA A 15 -28.54 2.77 -34.17
CA ALA A 15 -28.16 2.95 -32.76
C ALA A 15 -29.11 2.17 -31.83
N SER A 16 -30.40 2.10 -32.12
CA SER A 16 -31.39 1.30 -31.38
C SER A 16 -31.11 -0.21 -31.49
N ASP A 17 -30.81 -0.68 -32.71
CA ASP A 17 -30.53 -2.11 -32.93
C ASP A 17 -29.23 -2.57 -32.25
N LYS A 18 -28.18 -1.72 -32.25
CA LYS A 18 -26.93 -1.97 -31.51
C LYS A 18 -27.16 -2.04 -30.00
N LYS A 19 -28.03 -1.17 -29.44
CA LYS A 19 -28.33 -1.16 -28.02
C LYS A 19 -29.06 -2.44 -27.60
N LYS A 20 -30.07 -2.87 -28.37
CA LYS A 20 -30.80 -4.13 -28.14
C LYS A 20 -29.88 -5.36 -28.24
N ALA A 21 -29.01 -5.40 -29.25
CA ALA A 21 -28.05 -6.48 -29.41
C ALA A 21 -27.06 -6.55 -28.21
N LEU A 22 -26.61 -5.39 -27.72
CA LEU A 22 -25.75 -5.33 -26.52
C LEU A 22 -26.49 -5.81 -25.26
N GLU A 23 -27.71 -5.40 -25.03
CA GLU A 23 -28.55 -5.84 -23.92
C GLU A 23 -28.78 -7.36 -23.95
N THR A 24 -29.04 -7.92 -25.12
CA THR A 24 -29.17 -9.38 -25.29
C THR A 24 -27.87 -10.11 -24.99
N CYS A 25 -26.73 -9.57 -25.43
CA CYS A 25 -25.42 -10.12 -25.16
C CYS A 25 -25.11 -10.08 -23.66
N ILE A 26 -25.37 -8.96 -22.96
CA ILE A 26 -25.21 -8.82 -21.50
C ILE A 26 -26.05 -9.86 -20.78
N ALA A 27 -27.34 -9.99 -21.11
CA ALA A 27 -28.23 -10.97 -20.50
C ALA A 27 -27.72 -12.43 -20.69
N GLN A 28 -27.15 -12.72 -21.87
CA GLN A 28 -26.59 -14.05 -22.12
C GLN A 28 -25.30 -14.32 -21.33
N ILE A 29 -24.44 -13.30 -21.15
CA ILE A 29 -23.26 -13.39 -20.29
C ILE A 29 -23.67 -13.62 -18.84
N GLU A 30 -24.62 -12.86 -18.32
CA GLU A 30 -25.13 -13.03 -16.96
C GLU A 30 -25.79 -14.41 -16.72
N LYS A 31 -26.48 -14.94 -17.73
CA LYS A 31 -27.05 -16.28 -17.68
C LYS A 31 -25.97 -17.37 -17.61
N ASN A 32 -24.88 -17.21 -18.35
CA ASN A 32 -23.82 -18.22 -18.45
C ASN A 32 -22.83 -18.16 -17.28
N TYR A 33 -22.55 -16.95 -16.76
CA TYR A 33 -21.47 -16.70 -15.80
C TYR A 33 -21.96 -16.12 -14.46
N GLY A 34 -23.26 -15.86 -14.32
CA GLY A 34 -23.86 -15.27 -13.13
C GLY A 34 -24.02 -13.75 -13.20
N LYS A 35 -24.92 -13.21 -12.37
CA LYS A 35 -25.11 -11.75 -12.23
C LYS A 35 -23.82 -11.09 -11.76
N GLY A 36 -23.47 -9.96 -12.38
CA GLY A 36 -22.22 -9.24 -12.08
C GLY A 36 -21.01 -9.73 -12.88
N ALA A 37 -21.14 -10.73 -13.75
CA ALA A 37 -20.07 -11.16 -14.66
C ALA A 37 -19.66 -10.06 -15.65
N ILE A 38 -20.58 -9.17 -15.97
CA ILE A 38 -20.36 -7.94 -16.74
C ILE A 38 -21.16 -6.81 -16.11
N MET A 39 -20.56 -5.60 -16.03
CA MET A 39 -21.21 -4.43 -15.48
C MET A 39 -20.70 -3.17 -16.19
N ARG A 40 -21.44 -2.09 -16.12
CA ARG A 40 -20.98 -0.79 -16.60
C ARG A 40 -20.19 -0.10 -15.50
N LEU A 41 -19.08 0.51 -15.82
CA LEU A 41 -18.20 1.17 -14.81
C LEU A 41 -18.91 2.34 -14.09
N GLY A 42 -19.99 2.89 -14.64
CA GLY A 42 -20.79 3.94 -14.02
C GLY A 42 -21.99 3.45 -13.22
N ASP A 43 -22.29 2.15 -13.23
CA ASP A 43 -23.39 1.59 -12.44
C ASP A 43 -22.86 1.37 -11.01
N ASP A 44 -23.28 2.20 -10.05
CA ASP A 44 -23.13 2.11 -8.58
C ASP A 44 -22.01 1.21 -8.00
N ILE A 45 -20.86 1.16 -8.66
CA ILE A 45 -19.69 0.54 -8.07
C ILE A 45 -19.07 1.60 -7.17
N PRO A 46 -19.03 1.40 -5.85
CA PRO A 46 -18.28 2.29 -4.98
C PRO A 46 -16.82 2.29 -5.46
N VAL A 47 -16.40 3.39 -6.08
CA VAL A 47 -15.00 3.62 -6.52
C VAL A 47 -14.06 3.72 -5.30
N ASN A 48 -14.63 3.63 -4.11
CA ASN A 48 -13.90 3.76 -2.86
C ASN A 48 -13.21 2.43 -2.53
N VAL A 49 -11.94 2.31 -2.93
CA VAL A 49 -11.09 1.19 -2.52
C VAL A 49 -10.84 1.33 -1.01
N GLU A 50 -11.39 0.42 -0.23
CA GLU A 50 -11.07 0.35 1.20
C GLU A 50 -9.57 0.17 1.40
N ALA A 51 -9.03 0.77 2.46
CA ALA A 51 -7.61 0.74 2.74
C ALA A 51 -7.33 0.38 4.21
N LEU A 52 -6.20 -0.26 4.44
CA LEU A 52 -5.63 -0.49 5.76
C LEU A 52 -4.54 0.56 6.01
N SER A 53 -4.61 1.25 7.16
CA SER A 53 -3.58 2.22 7.53
C SER A 53 -2.20 1.57 7.63
N THR A 54 -1.18 2.30 7.23
CA THR A 54 0.22 1.88 7.34
C THR A 54 0.83 2.18 8.70
N GLY A 55 0.08 2.81 9.60
CA GLY A 55 0.60 3.36 10.85
C GLY A 55 1.33 4.70 10.69
N SER A 56 1.71 5.06 9.47
CA SER A 56 2.30 6.35 9.11
C SER A 56 1.26 7.24 8.44
N LEU A 57 0.96 8.38 9.06
CA LEU A 57 0.00 9.35 8.52
C LEU A 57 0.48 9.93 7.19
N SER A 58 1.76 10.23 7.08
CA SER A 58 2.35 10.77 5.85
C SER A 58 2.31 9.76 4.69
N LEU A 59 2.54 8.47 4.97
CA LEU A 59 2.47 7.43 3.95
C LEU A 59 1.01 7.15 3.55
N ASP A 60 0.08 7.13 4.48
CA ASP A 60 -1.35 7.00 4.20
C ASP A 60 -1.84 8.10 3.25
N LEU A 61 -1.42 9.34 3.48
CA LEU A 61 -1.69 10.48 2.60
C LEU A 61 -0.97 10.37 1.24
N ALA A 62 0.26 9.84 1.21
CA ALA A 62 1.01 9.62 -0.03
C ALA A 62 0.38 8.54 -0.89
N LEU A 63 -0.19 7.49 -0.28
CA LEU A 63 -0.94 6.43 -0.98
C LEU A 63 -2.26 6.93 -1.57
N GLY A 64 -2.82 8.02 -1.06
CA GLY A 64 -3.95 8.73 -1.65
C GLY A 64 -5.33 8.13 -1.39
N ILE A 65 -5.40 6.97 -0.76
CA ILE A 65 -6.62 6.25 -0.35
C ILE A 65 -6.66 6.01 1.16
N GLY A 66 -5.72 6.59 1.93
CA GLY A 66 -5.66 6.45 3.38
C GLY A 66 -4.93 5.21 3.90
N GLY A 67 -4.18 4.51 3.05
CA GLY A 67 -3.42 3.32 3.42
C GLY A 67 -3.14 2.37 2.27
N VAL A 68 -2.79 1.12 2.56
CA VAL A 68 -2.65 0.06 1.55
C VAL A 68 -4.01 -0.48 1.15
N PRO A 69 -4.27 -0.71 -0.17
CA PRO A 69 -5.58 -1.11 -0.66
C PRO A 69 -5.96 -2.52 -0.22
N LYS A 70 -7.19 -2.72 0.28
CA LYS A 70 -7.76 -4.04 0.53
C LYS A 70 -7.98 -4.81 -0.78
N GLY A 71 -7.86 -6.13 -0.72
CA GLY A 71 -8.06 -7.00 -1.87
C GLY A 71 -7.02 -6.83 -2.98
N ARG A 72 -5.79 -6.43 -2.62
CA ARG A 72 -4.72 -6.16 -3.57
C ARG A 72 -3.38 -6.73 -3.11
N ILE A 73 -2.48 -6.90 -4.08
CA ILE A 73 -1.08 -7.25 -3.82
C ILE A 73 -0.28 -5.96 -3.62
N VAL A 74 0.48 -5.91 -2.53
CA VAL A 74 1.39 -4.81 -2.18
C VAL A 74 2.81 -5.37 -2.08
N GLU A 75 3.80 -4.68 -2.64
CA GLU A 75 5.21 -4.98 -2.45
C GLU A 75 5.87 -3.86 -1.66
N ILE A 76 6.46 -4.21 -0.51
CA ILE A 76 7.30 -3.33 0.30
C ILE A 76 8.74 -3.80 0.15
N TYR A 77 9.62 -2.96 -0.41
CA TYR A 77 10.99 -3.36 -0.67
C TYR A 77 11.98 -2.26 -0.31
N GLY A 78 13.23 -2.65 -0.11
CA GLY A 78 14.30 -1.73 0.26
C GLY A 78 15.53 -2.47 0.79
N PRO A 79 16.59 -1.72 1.14
CA PRO A 79 17.77 -2.27 1.78
C PRO A 79 17.45 -2.95 3.12
N GLU A 80 18.40 -3.70 3.64
CA GLU A 80 18.33 -4.25 4.98
C GLU A 80 18.20 -3.14 6.04
N ALA A 81 17.52 -3.44 7.16
CA ALA A 81 17.30 -2.50 8.27
C ALA A 81 16.65 -1.16 7.87
N SER A 82 15.89 -1.11 6.77
CA SER A 82 15.19 0.10 6.30
C SER A 82 13.80 0.30 6.93
N GLY A 83 13.28 -0.68 7.69
CA GLY A 83 11.96 -0.61 8.34
C GLY A 83 10.83 -1.28 7.56
N LYS A 84 11.13 -2.19 6.62
CA LYS A 84 10.11 -2.93 5.83
C LYS A 84 9.20 -3.78 6.71
N THR A 85 9.78 -4.63 7.56
CA THR A 85 9.07 -5.49 8.50
C THR A 85 8.27 -4.66 9.49
N THR A 86 8.85 -3.57 10.04
CA THR A 86 8.15 -2.63 10.92
C THR A 86 6.90 -2.06 10.24
N LEU A 87 7.01 -1.61 8.99
CA LEU A 87 5.89 -1.07 8.23
C LEU A 87 4.80 -2.13 8.00
N ALA A 88 5.17 -3.36 7.65
CA ALA A 88 4.23 -4.46 7.45
C ALA A 88 3.50 -4.83 8.76
N LEU A 89 4.21 -4.87 9.89
CA LEU A 89 3.62 -5.15 11.20
C LEU A 89 2.65 -4.05 11.65
N HIS A 90 2.91 -2.79 11.32
CA HIS A 90 1.94 -1.71 11.57
C HIS A 90 0.65 -1.89 10.74
N VAL A 91 0.75 -2.39 9.49
CA VAL A 91 -0.45 -2.71 8.69
C VAL A 91 -1.22 -3.88 9.33
N VAL A 92 -0.51 -4.90 9.82
CA VAL A 92 -1.11 -6.02 10.58
C VAL A 92 -1.85 -5.50 11.81
N ALA A 93 -1.19 -4.68 12.64
CA ALA A 93 -1.80 -4.09 13.83
C ALA A 93 -3.03 -3.23 13.49
N ALA A 94 -2.99 -2.48 12.39
CA ALA A 94 -4.12 -1.68 11.91
C ALA A 94 -5.30 -2.56 11.46
N ALA A 95 -5.03 -3.70 10.79
CA ALA A 95 -6.05 -4.66 10.40
C ALA A 95 -6.73 -5.30 11.61
N GLN A 96 -5.95 -5.77 12.58
CA GLN A 96 -6.47 -6.35 13.83
C GLN A 96 -7.28 -5.33 14.65
N LYS A 97 -6.80 -4.08 14.74
CA LYS A 97 -7.53 -3.00 15.40
C LYS A 97 -8.88 -2.69 14.74
N ALA A 98 -9.00 -2.92 13.46
CA ALA A 98 -10.27 -2.80 12.72
C ALA A 98 -11.17 -4.04 12.86
N GLY A 99 -10.78 -5.04 13.66
CA GLY A 99 -11.49 -6.30 13.88
C GLY A 99 -11.24 -7.36 12.81
N GLY A 100 -10.20 -7.18 11.98
CA GLY A 100 -9.81 -8.13 10.93
C GLY A 100 -8.80 -9.16 11.42
N GLU A 101 -8.73 -10.29 10.71
CA GLU A 101 -7.79 -11.37 10.94
C GLU A 101 -6.51 -11.20 10.12
N ALA A 102 -5.37 -11.55 10.71
CA ALA A 102 -4.07 -11.39 10.10
C ALA A 102 -3.22 -12.66 10.14
N ALA A 103 -2.44 -12.87 9.08
CA ALA A 103 -1.48 -13.96 9.03
C ALA A 103 -0.10 -13.47 8.59
N TYR A 104 0.94 -14.05 9.16
CA TYR A 104 2.32 -13.75 8.88
C TYR A 104 3.08 -15.02 8.49
N ILE A 105 3.62 -15.03 7.28
CA ILE A 105 4.44 -16.12 6.76
C ILE A 105 5.90 -15.69 6.89
N ASP A 106 6.53 -16.14 7.96
CA ASP A 106 7.90 -15.80 8.35
C ASP A 106 8.89 -16.79 7.73
N VAL A 107 9.32 -16.50 6.51
CA VAL A 107 10.28 -17.33 5.78
C VAL A 107 11.72 -17.08 6.25
N GLU A 108 11.99 -15.91 6.84
CA GLU A 108 13.31 -15.56 7.38
C GLU A 108 13.51 -16.10 8.81
N HIS A 109 12.45 -16.60 9.47
CA HIS A 109 12.47 -17.04 10.88
C HIS A 109 12.96 -15.95 11.84
N ALA A 110 12.61 -14.70 11.56
CA ALA A 110 13.16 -13.51 12.23
C ALA A 110 12.12 -12.67 12.97
N LEU A 111 10.85 -13.09 12.98
CA LEU A 111 9.79 -12.36 13.68
C LEU A 111 9.97 -12.49 15.19
N GLU A 112 10.21 -11.38 15.87
CA GLU A 112 10.29 -11.32 17.32
C GLU A 112 8.92 -10.92 17.91
N PRO A 113 8.28 -11.78 18.73
CA PRO A 113 6.96 -11.52 19.29
C PRO A 113 6.93 -10.28 20.20
N ALA A 114 7.98 -10.01 20.95
CA ALA A 114 8.05 -8.84 21.81
C ALA A 114 8.03 -7.54 21.00
N TYR A 115 8.76 -7.50 19.88
CA TYR A 115 8.76 -6.37 18.97
C TYR A 115 7.39 -6.19 18.28
N ALA A 116 6.80 -7.27 17.78
CA ALA A 116 5.46 -7.21 17.17
C ALA A 116 4.42 -6.64 18.16
N ARG A 117 4.43 -7.11 19.43
CA ARG A 117 3.56 -6.58 20.49
C ARG A 117 3.79 -5.08 20.74
N ALA A 118 5.04 -4.63 20.77
CA ALA A 118 5.38 -3.23 20.95
C ALA A 118 4.84 -2.33 19.82
N LEU A 119 4.73 -2.86 18.60
CA LEU A 119 4.10 -2.19 17.46
C LEU A 119 2.56 -2.20 17.49
N GLY A 120 1.97 -2.83 18.49
CA GLY A 120 0.52 -2.91 18.66
C GLY A 120 -0.14 -4.12 17.99
N VAL A 121 0.66 -5.12 17.56
CA VAL A 121 0.13 -6.39 17.05
C VAL A 121 -0.38 -7.23 18.22
N ASP A 122 -1.60 -7.72 18.11
CA ASP A 122 -2.12 -8.76 18.98
C ASP A 122 -1.50 -10.10 18.56
N ILE A 123 -0.47 -10.51 19.28
CA ILE A 123 0.28 -11.73 18.96
C ILE A 123 -0.49 -13.00 19.31
N ASP A 124 -1.49 -12.91 20.17
CA ASP A 124 -2.29 -14.08 20.59
C ASP A 124 -3.31 -14.47 19.51
N SER A 125 -3.73 -13.51 18.68
CA SER A 125 -4.60 -13.74 17.51
C SER A 125 -3.85 -13.82 16.18
N LEU A 126 -2.56 -13.45 16.11
CA LEU A 126 -1.80 -13.49 14.87
C LEU A 126 -1.49 -14.92 14.43
N LEU A 127 -1.97 -15.32 13.26
CA LEU A 127 -1.57 -16.58 12.65
C LEU A 127 -0.15 -16.49 12.12
N ILE A 128 0.74 -17.38 12.56
CA ILE A 128 2.12 -17.45 12.09
C ILE A 128 2.41 -18.77 11.40
N SER A 129 3.17 -18.76 10.31
CA SER A 129 3.67 -19.93 9.62
C SER A 129 5.13 -19.73 9.26
N GLN A 130 5.94 -20.76 9.45
CA GLN A 130 7.37 -20.78 9.14
C GLN A 130 7.69 -21.97 8.21
N PRO A 131 7.40 -21.81 6.91
CA PRO A 131 7.55 -22.87 5.92
C PRO A 131 9.01 -23.09 5.49
N ASP A 132 9.37 -24.33 5.18
CA ASP A 132 10.72 -24.70 4.73
C ASP A 132 10.96 -24.39 3.25
N THR A 133 9.92 -24.35 2.42
CA THR A 133 10.03 -24.13 0.97
C THR A 133 9.16 -22.98 0.47
N GLY A 134 9.58 -22.36 -0.63
CA GLY A 134 8.81 -21.29 -1.26
C GLY A 134 7.46 -21.75 -1.78
N GLU A 135 7.35 -23.00 -2.27
CA GLU A 135 6.09 -23.59 -2.67
C GLU A 135 5.13 -23.70 -1.50
N GLN A 136 5.59 -24.21 -0.35
CA GLN A 136 4.80 -24.33 0.87
C GLN A 136 4.33 -22.95 1.37
N ALA A 137 5.23 -21.95 1.40
CA ALA A 137 4.90 -20.58 1.79
C ALA A 137 3.75 -19.99 0.93
N LEU A 138 3.85 -20.14 -0.38
CA LEU A 138 2.89 -19.57 -1.32
C LEU A 138 1.58 -20.37 -1.38
N ASP A 139 1.60 -21.70 -1.16
CA ASP A 139 0.39 -22.52 -1.04
C ASP A 139 -0.36 -22.21 0.25
N ILE A 140 0.33 -21.97 1.39
CA ILE A 140 -0.27 -21.50 2.64
C ILE A 140 -0.91 -20.13 2.44
N ALA A 141 -0.19 -19.18 1.81
CA ALA A 141 -0.74 -17.86 1.51
C ALA A 141 -2.01 -17.97 0.64
N GLU A 142 -2.01 -18.81 -0.39
CA GLU A 142 -3.19 -19.04 -1.22
C GLU A 142 -4.36 -19.63 -0.44
N SER A 143 -4.10 -20.59 0.42
CA SER A 143 -5.13 -21.25 1.25
C SER A 143 -5.79 -20.25 2.21
N LEU A 144 -4.98 -19.39 2.86
CA LEU A 144 -5.47 -18.32 3.74
C LEU A 144 -6.32 -17.31 2.96
N VAL A 145 -5.84 -16.86 1.80
CA VAL A 145 -6.60 -15.93 0.93
C VAL A 145 -7.92 -16.55 0.48
N ARG A 146 -7.93 -17.85 0.10
CA ARG A 146 -9.14 -18.54 -0.38
C ARG A 146 -10.16 -18.81 0.72
N SER A 147 -9.75 -18.85 1.98
CA SER A 147 -10.66 -19.03 3.13
C SER A 147 -11.67 -17.89 3.28
N SER A 148 -11.35 -16.70 2.74
CA SER A 148 -12.12 -15.44 2.92
C SER A 148 -12.25 -15.01 4.39
N ALA A 149 -11.45 -15.59 5.29
CA ALA A 149 -11.48 -15.30 6.72
C ALA A 149 -10.32 -14.42 7.17
N VAL A 150 -9.35 -14.12 6.28
CA VAL A 150 -8.15 -13.35 6.59
C VAL A 150 -8.13 -12.08 5.77
N ASP A 151 -7.96 -10.93 6.44
CA ASP A 151 -7.94 -9.60 5.81
C ASP A 151 -6.56 -9.22 5.29
N VAL A 152 -5.50 -9.66 5.97
CA VAL A 152 -4.12 -9.38 5.58
C VAL A 152 -3.22 -10.59 5.76
N VAL A 153 -2.41 -10.88 4.74
CA VAL A 153 -1.34 -11.89 4.77
C VAL A 153 -0.03 -11.20 4.44
N VAL A 154 0.97 -11.34 5.29
CA VAL A 154 2.34 -10.86 5.05
C VAL A 154 3.22 -12.05 4.69
N VAL A 155 4.07 -11.92 3.67
CA VAL A 155 5.12 -12.88 3.32
C VAL A 155 6.46 -12.18 3.48
N ASP A 156 7.23 -12.57 4.47
CA ASP A 156 8.54 -11.99 4.82
C ASP A 156 9.65 -13.04 4.73
N SER A 157 10.50 -13.07 3.74
CA SER A 157 10.52 -12.21 2.56
C SER A 157 10.59 -13.04 1.26
N VAL A 158 10.27 -12.40 0.11
CA VAL A 158 10.44 -13.05 -1.21
C VAL A 158 11.87 -13.50 -1.45
N ALA A 159 12.84 -12.77 -0.90
CA ALA A 159 14.26 -13.08 -1.05
C ALA A 159 14.68 -14.38 -0.34
N ALA A 160 13.92 -14.80 0.67
CA ALA A 160 14.15 -16.02 1.46
C ALA A 160 13.35 -17.23 0.95
N LEU A 161 12.45 -17.06 -0.01
CA LEU A 161 11.71 -18.16 -0.60
C LEU A 161 12.67 -19.09 -1.37
N ILE A 162 12.92 -20.26 -0.82
CA ILE A 162 13.78 -21.29 -1.45
C ILE A 162 12.87 -22.23 -2.22
N PRO A 163 12.97 -22.31 -3.56
CA PRO A 163 12.28 -23.31 -4.35
C PRO A 163 12.67 -24.72 -3.93
N ARG A 164 11.74 -25.67 -3.90
CA ARG A 164 12.00 -27.06 -3.50
C ARG A 164 13.14 -27.69 -4.28
N ILE A 165 13.23 -27.41 -5.58
CA ILE A 165 14.29 -27.92 -6.44
C ILE A 165 15.70 -27.43 -6.01
N GLU A 166 15.80 -26.27 -5.37
CA GLU A 166 17.07 -25.76 -4.82
C GLU A 166 17.37 -26.43 -3.47
N LEU A 167 16.36 -26.76 -2.69
CA LEU A 167 16.52 -27.42 -1.39
C LEU A 167 16.90 -28.91 -1.55
N GLU A 168 16.34 -29.59 -2.57
CA GLU A 168 16.60 -31.01 -2.86
C GLU A 168 17.86 -31.23 -3.71
N GLY A 169 18.43 -30.17 -4.30
CA GLY A 169 19.66 -30.21 -5.09
C GLY A 169 20.92 -30.32 -4.24
N GLU A 170 22.07 -30.59 -4.90
CA GLU A 170 23.36 -30.58 -4.21
C GLU A 170 23.89 -29.14 -4.03
N MET A 171 24.72 -28.97 -3.00
CA MET A 171 25.34 -27.67 -2.74
C MET A 171 26.25 -27.27 -3.92
N GLY A 172 25.90 -26.18 -4.60
CA GLY A 172 26.61 -25.70 -5.80
C GLY A 172 25.82 -25.86 -7.09
N ASP A 173 24.69 -26.59 -7.08
CA ASP A 173 23.80 -26.67 -8.21
C ASP A 173 23.15 -25.31 -8.50
N SER A 174 23.19 -24.89 -9.77
CA SER A 174 22.59 -23.62 -10.17
C SER A 174 21.25 -23.84 -10.85
N VAL A 175 20.16 -23.52 -10.14
CA VAL A 175 18.80 -23.58 -10.71
C VAL A 175 18.35 -22.18 -11.12
N VAL A 176 18.89 -21.70 -12.23
CA VAL A 176 18.63 -20.35 -12.73
C VAL A 176 17.14 -20.10 -12.95
N GLY A 177 16.61 -19.08 -12.28
CA GLY A 177 15.24 -18.59 -12.46
C GLY A 177 14.16 -19.44 -11.81
N ALA A 178 14.48 -20.39 -10.93
CA ALA A 178 13.48 -21.21 -10.22
C ALA A 178 12.54 -20.32 -9.41
N LEU A 179 13.06 -19.43 -8.58
CA LEU A 179 12.27 -18.48 -7.81
C LEU A 179 11.39 -17.59 -8.71
N ALA A 180 11.89 -17.13 -9.84
CA ALA A 180 11.11 -16.30 -10.77
C ALA A 180 9.94 -17.08 -11.41
N ARG A 181 10.13 -18.36 -11.71
CA ARG A 181 9.07 -19.25 -12.21
C ARG A 181 8.03 -19.51 -11.14
N LEU A 182 8.46 -19.82 -9.92
CA LEU A 182 7.60 -20.02 -8.75
C LEU A 182 6.74 -18.79 -8.49
N MET A 183 7.34 -17.60 -8.39
CA MET A 183 6.61 -16.35 -8.22
C MET A 183 5.63 -16.06 -9.36
N SER A 184 6.01 -16.36 -10.61
CA SER A 184 5.11 -16.17 -11.76
C SER A 184 3.87 -17.07 -11.67
N GLN A 185 4.03 -18.31 -11.22
CA GLN A 185 2.93 -19.23 -10.99
C GLN A 185 2.05 -18.77 -9.84
N ALA A 186 2.64 -18.41 -8.69
CA ALA A 186 1.94 -17.94 -7.52
C ALA A 186 1.11 -16.68 -7.81
N MET A 187 1.67 -15.70 -8.50
CA MET A 187 0.96 -14.46 -8.83
C MET A 187 -0.29 -14.72 -9.69
N ARG A 188 -0.22 -15.64 -10.65
CA ARG A 188 -1.41 -16.02 -11.46
C ARG A 188 -2.51 -16.66 -10.63
N ARG A 189 -2.14 -17.49 -9.63
CA ARG A 189 -3.11 -18.17 -8.74
C ARG A 189 -3.71 -17.21 -7.71
N LEU A 190 -2.86 -16.38 -7.09
CA LEU A 190 -3.25 -15.48 -5.99
C LEU A 190 -4.07 -14.27 -6.47
N ALA A 191 -3.74 -13.67 -7.61
CA ALA A 191 -4.33 -12.39 -8.01
C ALA A 191 -5.87 -12.42 -8.10
N GLY A 192 -6.44 -13.49 -8.67
CA GLY A 192 -7.88 -13.66 -8.76
C GLY A 192 -8.55 -13.92 -7.40
N ALA A 193 -7.91 -14.74 -6.55
CA ALA A 193 -8.41 -15.05 -5.22
C ALA A 193 -8.37 -13.81 -4.30
N ILE A 194 -7.28 -13.07 -4.31
CA ILE A 194 -7.07 -11.83 -3.53
C ILE A 194 -8.16 -10.81 -3.82
N SER A 195 -8.40 -10.52 -5.11
CA SER A 195 -9.42 -9.54 -5.51
C SER A 195 -10.85 -9.99 -5.17
N LYS A 196 -11.14 -11.29 -5.26
CA LYS A 196 -12.47 -11.84 -4.98
C LYS A 196 -12.80 -11.87 -3.49
N ASN A 197 -11.79 -12.16 -2.67
CA ASN A 197 -11.99 -12.39 -1.23
C ASN A 197 -11.65 -11.16 -0.37
N GLY A 198 -11.22 -10.05 -0.97
CA GLY A 198 -10.93 -8.81 -0.25
C GLY A 198 -9.65 -8.85 0.61
N CYS A 199 -8.89 -9.95 0.60
CA CYS A 199 -7.66 -10.10 1.38
C CYS A 199 -6.52 -9.28 0.79
N THR A 200 -5.76 -8.56 1.61
CA THR A 200 -4.54 -7.86 1.20
C THR A 200 -3.33 -8.78 1.38
N VAL A 201 -2.51 -8.93 0.34
CA VAL A 201 -1.26 -9.70 0.47
C VAL A 201 -0.07 -8.76 0.31
N ILE A 202 0.76 -8.69 1.37
CA ILE A 202 1.96 -7.87 1.43
C ILE A 202 3.17 -8.78 1.24
N PHE A 203 3.93 -8.54 0.17
CA PHE A 203 5.22 -9.18 -0.04
C PHE A 203 6.33 -8.22 0.38
N ILE A 204 7.11 -8.62 1.36
CA ILE A 204 8.36 -7.92 1.72
C ILE A 204 9.46 -8.44 0.80
N ASN A 205 10.30 -7.51 0.30
CA ASN A 205 11.37 -7.89 -0.61
C ASN A 205 12.66 -7.10 -0.31
N GLN A 206 13.78 -7.71 -0.61
CA GLN A 206 15.10 -7.10 -0.45
C GLN A 206 15.57 -6.50 -1.78
N LEU A 207 16.52 -5.58 -1.72
CA LEU A 207 17.22 -5.10 -2.90
C LEU A 207 18.50 -5.91 -3.12
N ARG A 208 18.77 -6.21 -4.38
CA ARG A 208 20.01 -6.81 -4.86
C ARG A 208 20.60 -5.94 -5.95
N GLN A 209 21.91 -5.98 -6.14
CA GLN A 209 22.58 -5.30 -7.22
C GLN A 209 22.83 -6.27 -8.37
N LYS A 210 22.48 -5.86 -9.58
CA LYS A 210 22.83 -6.59 -10.80
C LYS A 210 24.30 -6.36 -11.13
N ILE A 211 25.04 -7.44 -11.26
CA ILE A 211 26.45 -7.41 -11.68
C ILE A 211 26.52 -7.00 -13.17
N GLY A 212 27.46 -6.13 -13.53
CA GLY A 212 27.71 -5.76 -14.93
C GLY A 212 26.84 -4.62 -15.50
N VAL A 213 26.01 -3.97 -14.69
CA VAL A 213 25.26 -2.78 -15.14
C VAL A 213 26.15 -1.55 -15.01
N MET A 214 26.73 -1.07 -16.12
CA MET A 214 27.56 0.14 -16.15
C MET A 214 26.75 1.44 -16.23
N TYR A 215 25.53 1.40 -16.77
CA TYR A 215 24.64 2.55 -16.93
C TYR A 215 23.23 2.22 -16.44
N GLY A 216 22.56 3.22 -15.80
CA GLY A 216 21.22 3.05 -15.25
C GLY A 216 21.23 2.57 -13.78
N ASN A 217 20.04 2.18 -13.26
CA ASN A 217 19.93 1.71 -11.91
C ASN A 217 20.24 0.21 -11.80
N PRO A 218 21.30 -0.20 -11.10
CA PRO A 218 21.65 -1.60 -10.91
C PRO A 218 20.75 -2.33 -9.91
N GLU A 219 19.96 -1.61 -9.11
CA GLU A 219 19.12 -2.21 -8.07
C GLU A 219 17.96 -3.01 -8.66
N THR A 220 17.75 -4.19 -8.14
CA THR A 220 16.62 -5.05 -8.49
C THR A 220 16.14 -5.83 -7.30
N THR A 221 14.88 -6.27 -7.33
CA THR A 221 14.32 -7.18 -6.33
C THR A 221 14.36 -8.61 -6.86
N PRO A 222 14.67 -9.65 -6.04
CA PRO A 222 14.55 -11.07 -6.38
C PRO A 222 13.10 -11.47 -6.69
N GLY A 223 12.91 -12.69 -7.22
CA GLY A 223 11.59 -13.22 -7.59
C GLY A 223 11.12 -12.84 -8.99
N GLY A 224 11.99 -12.25 -9.83
CA GLY A 224 11.70 -11.93 -11.23
C GLY A 224 10.81 -10.70 -11.41
N LEU A 225 10.03 -10.69 -12.51
CA LEU A 225 9.19 -9.53 -12.87
C LEU A 225 7.72 -9.68 -12.47
N ALA A 226 7.26 -10.90 -12.17
CA ALA A 226 5.85 -11.15 -11.93
C ALA A 226 5.25 -10.29 -10.81
N LEU A 227 5.88 -10.26 -9.64
CA LEU A 227 5.43 -9.46 -8.52
C LEU A 227 5.35 -7.97 -8.89
N LYS A 228 6.33 -7.43 -9.63
CA LYS A 228 6.34 -6.03 -10.08
C LYS A 228 5.14 -5.68 -10.96
N TYR A 229 4.67 -6.62 -11.78
CA TYR A 229 3.49 -6.40 -12.64
C TYR A 229 2.19 -6.60 -11.88
N TYR A 230 2.09 -7.64 -11.05
CA TYR A 230 0.86 -7.96 -10.31
C TYR A 230 0.58 -7.01 -9.16
N ALA A 231 1.60 -6.53 -8.44
CA ALA A 231 1.42 -5.56 -7.36
C ALA A 231 0.63 -4.32 -7.82
N SER A 232 -0.37 -3.94 -7.03
CA SER A 232 -1.13 -2.71 -7.21
C SER A 232 -0.40 -1.51 -6.63
N VAL A 233 0.32 -1.73 -5.53
CA VAL A 233 1.16 -0.72 -4.87
C VAL A 233 2.56 -1.30 -4.67
N ARG A 234 3.59 -0.47 -4.90
CA ARG A 234 4.99 -0.80 -4.62
C ARG A 234 5.62 0.37 -3.86
N ILE A 235 6.20 0.08 -2.71
CA ILE A 235 6.78 1.05 -1.79
C ILE A 235 8.26 0.75 -1.62
N ASP A 236 9.12 1.70 -2.01
CA ASP A 236 10.57 1.68 -1.76
C ASP A 236 10.84 2.34 -0.40
N VAL A 237 11.34 1.57 0.56
CA VAL A 237 11.58 2.01 1.94
C VAL A 237 13.06 2.12 2.18
N ARG A 238 13.54 3.32 2.55
CA ARG A 238 14.96 3.60 2.77
C ARG A 238 15.20 4.39 4.04
N ARG A 239 16.21 4.01 4.80
CA ARG A 239 16.74 4.83 5.88
C ARG A 239 17.47 6.04 5.31
N ILE A 240 17.14 7.24 5.80
CA ILE A 240 17.77 8.50 5.41
C ILE A 240 18.82 8.89 6.46
N GLU A 241 18.43 8.83 7.74
CA GLU A 241 19.22 9.34 8.84
C GLU A 241 19.03 8.46 10.08
N THR A 242 20.04 8.42 10.95
CA THR A 242 19.94 7.78 12.27
C THR A 242 19.60 8.85 13.31
N LEU A 243 18.53 8.63 14.06
CA LEU A 243 18.08 9.50 15.14
C LEU A 243 18.88 9.20 16.40
N LYS A 244 19.34 10.27 17.07
CA LYS A 244 20.15 10.17 18.29
C LYS A 244 19.55 11.03 19.40
N SER A 245 19.63 10.54 20.63
CA SER A 245 19.42 11.32 21.85
C SER A 245 20.74 11.36 22.62
N GLY A 246 21.42 12.49 22.58
CA GLY A 246 22.82 12.56 23.05
C GLY A 246 23.73 11.65 22.21
N ASN A 247 24.36 10.65 22.85
CA ASN A 247 25.21 9.67 22.19
C ASN A 247 24.50 8.35 21.82
N GLU A 248 23.25 8.18 22.24
CA GLU A 248 22.49 6.95 22.03
C GLU A 248 21.70 7.00 20.74
N MET A 249 21.72 5.91 19.98
CA MET A 249 20.90 5.75 18.77
C MET A 249 19.50 5.29 19.17
N ILE A 250 18.50 6.15 18.98
CA ILE A 250 17.11 5.90 19.41
C ILE A 250 16.20 5.45 18.26
N GLY A 251 16.63 5.58 17.03
CA GLY A 251 15.80 5.25 15.89
C GLY A 251 16.38 5.67 14.55
N ASN A 252 15.56 5.59 13.52
CA ASN A 252 15.92 5.99 12.16
C ASN A 252 14.83 6.86 11.55
N ARG A 253 15.23 7.89 10.81
CA ARG A 253 14.35 8.56 9.87
C ARG A 253 14.31 7.77 8.57
N THR A 254 13.11 7.42 8.15
CA THR A 254 12.85 6.55 7.01
C THR A 254 12.06 7.31 5.96
N ARG A 255 12.43 7.11 4.69
CA ARG A 255 11.68 7.57 3.54
C ARG A 255 11.02 6.40 2.84
N ALA A 256 9.70 6.49 2.64
CA ALA A 256 8.91 5.57 1.86
C ALA A 256 8.48 6.26 0.56
N LYS A 257 8.89 5.73 -0.58
CA LYS A 257 8.53 6.24 -1.91
C LYS A 257 7.56 5.30 -2.59
N VAL A 258 6.42 5.80 -3.00
CA VAL A 258 5.40 5.04 -3.72
C VAL A 258 5.77 4.98 -5.20
N ILE A 259 6.48 3.92 -5.61
CA ILE A 259 7.00 3.76 -6.99
C ILE A 259 5.90 3.37 -7.97
N LYS A 260 4.92 2.60 -7.51
CA LYS A 260 3.76 2.18 -8.29
C LYS A 260 2.50 2.29 -7.44
N ASN A 261 1.44 2.82 -8.03
CA ASN A 261 0.12 2.87 -7.40
C ASN A 261 -0.95 2.81 -8.48
N LYS A 262 -1.83 1.81 -8.39
CA LYS A 262 -2.98 1.65 -9.31
C LYS A 262 -4.27 2.30 -8.77
N CYS A 263 -4.25 2.75 -7.49
CA CYS A 263 -5.42 3.33 -6.81
C CYS A 263 -5.38 4.86 -6.77
N ALA A 264 -4.18 5.47 -6.91
CA ALA A 264 -3.97 6.91 -6.89
C ALA A 264 -2.70 7.27 -7.67
N PRO A 265 -2.42 8.57 -7.95
CA PRO A 265 -1.18 8.98 -8.61
C PRO A 265 0.07 8.52 -7.85
N PRO A 266 1.02 7.83 -8.52
CA PRO A 266 2.25 7.33 -7.92
C PRO A 266 3.31 8.44 -7.71
N PHE A 267 4.50 8.02 -7.27
CA PHE A 267 5.72 8.83 -7.08
C PHE A 267 5.65 9.87 -5.96
N LYS A 268 4.67 9.74 -5.05
CA LYS A 268 4.68 10.50 -3.80
C LYS A 268 5.64 9.85 -2.81
N GLU A 269 6.18 10.68 -1.93
CA GLU A 269 7.12 10.28 -0.89
C GLU A 269 6.57 10.67 0.48
N ALA A 270 6.85 9.85 1.47
CA ALA A 270 6.57 10.07 2.87
C ALA A 270 7.86 9.90 3.67
N GLU A 271 8.06 10.74 4.67
CA GLU A 271 9.15 10.60 5.63
C GLU A 271 8.58 10.52 7.03
N PHE A 272 9.06 9.56 7.80
CA PHE A 272 8.65 9.34 9.17
C PHE A 272 9.80 8.76 10.00
N ASP A 273 9.71 8.92 11.31
CA ASP A 273 10.66 8.38 12.26
C ASP A 273 10.21 6.99 12.73
N ILE A 274 11.11 6.03 12.70
CA ILE A 274 10.96 4.72 13.36
C ILE A 274 11.81 4.73 14.62
N ILE A 275 11.20 4.64 15.78
CA ILE A 275 11.85 4.59 17.08
C ILE A 275 12.05 3.12 17.47
N TYR A 276 13.24 2.77 17.94
CA TYR A 276 13.55 1.40 18.32
C TYR A 276 12.70 0.98 19.53
N GLY A 277 12.06 -0.18 19.40
CA GLY A 277 11.13 -0.70 20.41
C GLY A 277 9.71 -0.10 20.40
N GLU A 278 9.46 1.01 19.66
CA GLU A 278 8.16 1.68 19.61
C GLU A 278 7.53 1.68 18.20
N GLY A 279 8.38 1.61 17.15
CA GLY A 279 7.93 1.66 15.78
C GLY A 279 7.75 3.07 15.21
N ILE A 280 6.76 3.25 14.34
CA ILE A 280 6.51 4.52 13.64
C ILE A 280 5.98 5.57 14.61
N SER A 281 6.69 6.71 14.70
CA SER A 281 6.34 7.83 15.58
C SER A 281 5.20 8.66 14.98
N LYS A 282 3.96 8.22 15.15
CA LYS A 282 2.77 8.92 14.64
C LYS A 282 2.70 10.38 15.13
N VAL A 283 2.99 10.62 16.40
CA VAL A 283 2.97 11.99 16.97
C VAL A 283 4.05 12.87 16.35
N GLY A 284 5.22 12.28 16.04
CA GLY A 284 6.28 13.00 15.31
C GLY A 284 5.82 13.47 13.92
N GLU A 285 5.06 12.62 13.21
CA GLU A 285 4.48 12.99 11.91
C GLU A 285 3.41 14.07 12.04
N ILE A 286 2.57 14.02 13.09
CA ILE A 286 1.55 15.05 13.36
C ILE A 286 2.22 16.41 13.56
N VAL A 287 3.35 16.48 14.29
CA VAL A 287 4.11 17.72 14.46
C VAL A 287 4.64 18.20 13.10
N ASP A 288 5.31 17.32 12.34
CA ASP A 288 5.94 17.68 11.06
C ASP A 288 4.92 18.10 9.99
N LEU A 289 3.80 17.37 9.89
CA LEU A 289 2.70 17.69 8.96
C LEU A 289 1.91 18.92 9.42
N GLY A 290 1.71 19.06 10.74
CA GLY A 290 1.06 20.23 11.33
C GLY A 290 1.80 21.54 11.01
N VAL A 291 3.13 21.50 11.07
CA VAL A 291 3.96 22.63 10.66
C VAL A 291 3.85 22.90 9.14
N LYS A 292 3.91 21.84 8.31
CA LYS A 292 3.78 21.98 6.84
C LYS A 292 2.42 22.52 6.40
N LEU A 293 1.38 22.28 7.18
CA LEU A 293 0.01 22.75 6.91
C LEU A 293 -0.37 24.03 7.66
N GLU A 294 0.58 24.63 8.37
CA GLU A 294 0.37 25.86 9.17
C GLU A 294 -0.71 25.68 10.27
N LEU A 295 -0.86 24.45 10.76
CA LEU A 295 -1.70 24.12 11.92
C LEU A 295 -0.92 24.24 13.24
N ILE A 296 0.39 24.15 13.16
CA ILE A 296 1.36 24.37 14.23
C ILE A 296 2.33 25.43 13.71
N ASP A 297 2.40 26.56 14.39
CA ASP A 297 3.35 27.60 14.03
C ASP A 297 4.75 27.23 14.51
N LYS A 298 5.76 27.43 13.62
CA LYS A 298 7.16 27.18 13.93
C LYS A 298 8.00 28.43 13.70
N ALA A 299 8.65 28.90 14.75
CA ALA A 299 9.58 30.04 14.71
C ALA A 299 10.92 29.61 15.33
N GLY A 300 11.89 29.25 14.49
CA GLY A 300 13.18 28.72 14.94
C GLY A 300 13.00 27.39 15.67
N ALA A 301 13.42 27.34 16.95
CA ALA A 301 13.26 26.17 17.82
C ALA A 301 11.89 26.13 18.55
N TRP A 302 11.03 27.12 18.36
CA TRP A 302 9.77 27.23 19.05
C TRP A 302 8.60 26.74 18.18
N PHE A 303 7.71 25.99 18.81
CA PHE A 303 6.45 25.49 18.23
C PHE A 303 5.29 26.08 19.02
N THR A 304 4.26 26.58 18.33
CA THR A 304 3.06 27.15 18.95
C THR A 304 1.84 26.33 18.54
N ILE A 305 1.09 25.84 19.52
CA ILE A 305 -0.15 25.09 19.34
C ILE A 305 -1.24 25.80 20.14
N GLY A 306 -2.15 26.50 19.46
CA GLY A 306 -3.08 27.42 20.12
C GLY A 306 -2.34 28.48 20.92
N ASP A 307 -2.58 28.55 22.23
CA ASP A 307 -1.92 29.52 23.13
C ASP A 307 -0.62 28.98 23.76
N GLN A 308 -0.25 27.72 23.49
CA GLN A 308 0.92 27.07 24.09
C GLN A 308 2.16 27.23 23.20
N ARG A 309 3.22 27.78 23.77
CA ARG A 309 4.53 27.92 23.12
C ARG A 309 5.54 26.95 23.74
N ILE A 310 6.08 26.04 22.93
CA ILE A 310 6.89 24.91 23.37
C ILE A 310 8.24 24.96 22.64
N GLN A 311 9.34 24.80 23.38
CA GLN A 311 10.68 24.80 22.79
C GLN A 311 11.13 23.38 22.45
N GLY A 312 11.42 23.15 21.17
CA GLY A 312 11.96 21.89 20.67
C GLY A 312 10.88 20.91 20.19
N ARG A 313 11.25 20.11 19.17
CA ARG A 313 10.36 19.11 18.54
C ARG A 313 9.97 17.99 19.53
N ASP A 314 10.92 17.51 20.34
CA ASP A 314 10.66 16.40 21.28
C ASP A 314 9.77 16.84 22.44
N ALA A 315 9.93 18.06 22.95
CA ALA A 315 9.01 18.62 23.93
C ALA A 315 7.60 18.80 23.34
N THR A 316 7.50 19.16 22.06
CA THR A 316 6.21 19.28 21.37
C THR A 316 5.54 17.91 21.20
N LYS A 317 6.29 16.85 20.87
CA LYS A 317 5.79 15.46 20.87
C LYS A 317 5.28 15.06 22.24
N ALA A 318 6.07 15.30 23.31
CA ALA A 318 5.66 14.99 24.68
C ALA A 318 4.38 15.74 25.09
N TYR A 319 4.25 17.00 24.70
CA TYR A 319 3.04 17.77 24.93
C TYR A 319 1.82 17.14 24.25
N LEU A 320 1.92 16.75 22.97
CA LEU A 320 0.82 16.12 22.23
C LEU A 320 0.47 14.73 22.78
N LEU A 321 1.46 13.94 23.25
CA LEU A 321 1.23 12.67 23.92
C LEU A 321 0.42 12.84 25.21
N ASN A 322 0.71 13.89 25.98
CA ASN A 322 -0.01 14.21 27.21
C ASN A 322 -1.37 14.89 26.99
N ASN A 323 -1.66 15.32 25.74
CA ASN A 323 -2.90 15.98 25.35
C ASN A 323 -3.54 15.31 24.13
N PRO A 324 -4.10 14.09 24.26
CA PRO A 324 -4.59 13.29 23.14
C PRO A 324 -5.73 13.96 22.38
N GLU A 325 -6.57 14.77 23.04
CA GLU A 325 -7.64 15.52 22.37
C GLU A 325 -7.10 16.53 21.36
N ILE A 326 -6.05 17.26 21.74
CA ILE A 326 -5.37 18.23 20.86
C ILE A 326 -4.68 17.48 19.71
N CYS A 327 -4.01 16.37 20.02
CA CYS A 327 -3.34 15.53 19.04
C CYS A 327 -4.34 15.02 17.98
N ASN A 328 -5.47 14.45 18.41
CA ASN A 328 -6.51 13.94 17.52
C ASN A 328 -7.16 15.06 16.68
N LYS A 329 -7.37 16.24 17.27
CA LYS A 329 -7.90 17.39 16.53
C LYS A 329 -6.96 17.83 15.42
N ILE A 330 -5.66 17.91 15.71
CA ILE A 330 -4.65 18.27 14.69
C ILE A 330 -4.56 17.17 13.62
N GLU A 331 -4.57 15.89 14.01
CA GLU A 331 -4.59 14.79 13.04
C GLU A 331 -5.78 14.89 12.08
N GLN A 332 -6.99 15.14 12.61
CA GLN A 332 -8.19 15.32 11.79
C GLN A 332 -8.03 16.51 10.84
N GLN A 333 -7.54 17.64 11.33
CA GLN A 333 -7.28 18.81 10.49
C GLN A 333 -6.23 18.54 9.40
N ILE A 334 -5.21 17.71 9.69
CA ILE A 334 -4.23 17.28 8.68
C ILE A 334 -4.92 16.46 7.60
N ARG A 335 -5.78 15.50 7.96
CA ARG A 335 -6.54 14.68 7.00
C ARG A 335 -7.45 15.54 6.13
N ASP A 336 -8.19 16.46 6.71
CA ASP A 336 -9.10 17.36 6.00
C ASP A 336 -8.36 18.31 5.04
N ASN A 337 -7.14 18.70 5.40
CA ASN A 337 -6.29 19.58 4.60
C ASN A 337 -5.26 18.84 3.74
N ALA A 338 -5.31 17.52 3.64
CA ALA A 338 -4.35 16.69 2.91
C ALA A 338 -4.18 17.12 1.45
N TYR A 339 -5.24 17.66 0.81
CA TYR A 339 -5.18 18.19 -0.56
C TYR A 339 -4.18 19.35 -0.72
N LYS A 340 -3.89 20.09 0.36
CA LYS A 340 -2.90 21.19 0.34
C LYS A 340 -1.47 20.68 0.20
N LEU A 341 -1.21 19.43 0.56
CA LEU A 341 0.08 18.75 0.38
C LEU A 341 0.30 18.26 -1.06
N MET A 342 -0.75 18.28 -1.89
CA MET A 342 -0.66 17.90 -3.29
C MET A 342 -0.03 19.01 -4.13
N SER A 343 0.62 18.61 -5.25
CA SER A 343 1.11 19.60 -6.23
C SER A 343 -0.04 20.43 -6.83
N PRO A 344 0.21 21.66 -7.31
CA PRO A 344 -0.85 22.49 -7.90
C PRO A 344 -1.59 21.83 -9.06
N GLN A 345 -0.90 21.00 -9.85
CA GLN A 345 -1.48 20.23 -10.95
C GLN A 345 -2.38 19.10 -10.44
N ALA A 346 -1.94 18.38 -9.39
CA ALA A 346 -2.73 17.33 -8.77
C ALA A 346 -3.98 17.87 -8.06
N ARG A 347 -3.91 19.07 -7.46
CA ARG A 347 -5.09 19.77 -6.88
C ARG A 347 -6.14 20.08 -7.94
N LYS A 348 -5.72 20.62 -9.10
CA LYS A 348 -6.63 20.93 -10.22
C LYS A 348 -7.30 19.66 -10.76
N ALA A 349 -6.56 18.55 -10.88
CA ALA A 349 -7.10 17.28 -11.34
C ALA A 349 -8.13 16.70 -10.36
N ALA A 350 -7.85 16.75 -9.05
CA ALA A 350 -8.77 16.29 -8.00
C ALA A 350 -10.06 17.13 -7.95
N GLN A 351 -9.94 18.46 -8.09
CA GLN A 351 -11.09 19.37 -8.16
C GLN A 351 -11.94 19.14 -9.42
N ALA A 352 -11.29 18.84 -10.56
CA ALA A 352 -12.01 18.52 -11.79
C ALA A 352 -12.77 17.18 -11.71
N ALA A 353 -12.16 16.18 -11.06
CA ALA A 353 -12.81 14.89 -10.82
C ALA A 353 -14.00 15.01 -9.84
N GLY A 354 -13.86 15.81 -8.75
CA GLY A 354 -14.97 16.09 -7.84
C GLY A 354 -16.13 16.85 -8.47
N ARG A 355 -15.86 17.81 -9.37
CA ARG A 355 -16.90 18.52 -10.12
C ARG A 355 -17.61 17.65 -11.14
N ALA A 356 -16.95 16.66 -11.72
CA ALA A 356 -17.56 15.73 -12.66
C ALA A 356 -18.56 14.78 -11.98
N VAL A 357 -18.44 14.56 -10.67
CA VAL A 357 -19.38 13.76 -9.87
C VAL A 357 -20.59 14.61 -9.43
N ASP A 358 -20.41 15.92 -9.17
CA ASP A 358 -21.50 16.81 -8.77
C ASP A 358 -22.44 17.24 -9.93
N ILE A 359 -21.96 17.24 -11.18
CA ILE A 359 -22.77 17.63 -12.35
C ILE A 359 -23.81 16.57 -12.74
N SER A 360 -23.69 15.34 -12.21
CA SER A 360 -24.63 14.25 -12.57
C SER A 360 -25.88 14.15 -11.68
N ALA A 361 -26.01 14.96 -10.62
CA ALA A 361 -27.15 14.91 -9.71
C ALA A 361 -28.26 15.92 -10.01
N ASP A 362 -27.95 17.03 -10.72
CA ASP A 362 -28.92 18.12 -10.89
C ASP A 362 -29.49 18.32 -12.33
N ASP A 363 -29.01 17.55 -13.32
CA ASP A 363 -29.43 17.74 -14.72
C ASP A 363 -30.56 16.78 -15.20
N PHE A 364 -31.30 16.13 -14.31
CA PHE A 364 -32.42 15.24 -14.67
C PHE A 364 -33.75 15.64 -14.03
N GLU A 365 -33.98 16.92 -13.78
CA GLU A 365 -35.33 17.46 -13.62
C GLU A 365 -35.59 18.61 -14.64
N GLY A 366 -36.15 18.22 -15.78
CA GLY A 366 -36.57 19.11 -16.86
C GLY A 366 -37.26 18.36 -17.97
#